data_dc5453ec49e08157e31940debdf83978
#
_entry.id   dc5453ec49e08157e31940debdf83978
#
_cell.length_a   1.000
_cell.length_b   1.000
_cell.length_c   1.000
_cell.angle_alpha   90.00
_cell.angle_beta   90.00
_cell.angle_gamma   90.00
#
_symmetry.space_group_name_H-M   'P 1'
#
loop_
_entity.id
_entity.type
_entity.pdbx_description
1 polymer ?
#
loop_
_entity_poly.entity_id
_entity_poly.type
_entity_poly.pdbx_seq_one_letter_code
_entity_poly.pdbx_strand_id
1 'polypeptide(L)'
;MLSASSIIPVGMPGVAAKVPGWLLDAEGPLTIRWRYLPTLAPWLWRFLRSATLPKVEAQARALRALLSPALENYAPIVRDAGAQHLIRQEGTLYLYASERSFRNDARNTDIRRRNGVEIEDVTGYSLRDLEPDLADGFTHARLVRANGHATDPCALVQALIAHAASRGAVVLRERVTGFEHNGANVSAVVTNAGRHAASHVVLACGAFSQPLALQLGDAVPLDTERGYHIIVKQPEKGPRTPTIFVDDSFSATPMDMGLRLTGTVELAGLDAPPNWRRAEVLLRGGRRLYPGLLPEDDVCRVTRWMGFRPSMPDSLPVIGPSSQFSNAYYAFGHGHVGMCAASTTGRAITDLIAGRVPCVQLDPFSARRFD
;
A
#
# COMPACT_ATOMS: atom_id res chain seq x y z
N MET A 1 4.00 4.40 5.07
CA MET A 1 5.46 4.18 4.92
C MET A 1 5.86 4.27 3.45
N LEU A 2 7.06 4.76 3.17
CA LEU A 2 7.71 4.76 1.86
C LEU A 2 8.79 3.67 1.90
N SER A 3 8.35 2.42 1.81
CA SER A 3 9.17 1.25 2.08
C SER A 3 9.61 0.57 0.78
N ALA A 4 10.82 0.85 0.35
CA ALA A 4 11.48 0.20 -0.78
C ALA A 4 11.75 -1.31 -0.54
N SER A 5 11.57 -1.77 0.69
CA SER A 5 11.70 -3.18 1.10
C SER A 5 10.39 -3.96 1.13
N SER A 6 9.24 -3.31 0.90
CA SER A 6 7.91 -3.96 0.86
C SER A 6 7.67 -4.72 -0.44
N ILE A 7 8.62 -5.57 -0.80
CA ILE A 7 8.65 -6.33 -2.06
C ILE A 7 8.06 -7.74 -1.95
N ILE A 8 7.71 -8.17 -0.74
CA ILE A 8 7.11 -9.49 -0.53
C ILE A 8 5.63 -9.41 -0.89
N PRO A 9 5.14 -10.17 -1.88
CA PRO A 9 3.73 -10.18 -2.24
C PRO A 9 2.89 -10.76 -1.10
N VAL A 10 1.61 -10.39 -1.04
CA VAL A 10 0.69 -10.89 -0.01
C VAL A 10 0.48 -12.40 -0.14
N GLY A 11 0.41 -12.90 -1.37
CA GLY A 11 0.26 -14.32 -1.69
C GLY A 11 1.57 -15.10 -1.57
N MET A 12 1.93 -15.52 -0.36
CA MET A 12 3.10 -16.37 -0.13
C MET A 12 2.75 -17.86 -0.16
N PRO A 13 3.69 -18.76 -0.57
CA PRO A 13 3.48 -20.21 -0.48
C PRO A 13 3.11 -20.63 0.94
N GLY A 14 2.01 -21.40 1.06
CA GLY A 14 1.47 -21.84 2.34
C GLY A 14 0.47 -20.87 2.98
N VAL A 15 0.15 -19.74 2.37
CA VAL A 15 -0.87 -18.79 2.89
C VAL A 15 -2.23 -19.47 3.04
N ALA A 16 -2.62 -20.35 2.12
CA ALA A 16 -3.89 -21.06 2.18
C ALA A 16 -4.07 -21.88 3.47
N ALA A 17 -2.99 -22.46 3.99
CA ALA A 17 -3.04 -23.24 5.24
C ALA A 17 -3.23 -22.36 6.49
N LYS A 18 -2.89 -21.06 6.42
CA LYS A 18 -3.04 -20.11 7.53
C LYS A 18 -4.40 -19.45 7.57
N VAL A 19 -5.07 -19.33 6.41
CA VAL A 19 -6.38 -18.64 6.27
C VAL A 19 -7.45 -19.16 7.22
N PRO A 20 -7.69 -20.49 7.38
CA PRO A 20 -8.69 -20.97 8.33
C PRO A 20 -8.46 -20.50 9.77
N GLY A 21 -7.19 -20.53 10.24
CA GLY A 21 -6.85 -20.03 11.58
C GLY A 21 -7.14 -18.54 11.74
N TRP A 22 -6.81 -17.75 10.71
CA TRP A 22 -7.08 -16.29 10.75
C TRP A 22 -8.57 -15.95 10.72
N LEU A 23 -9.40 -16.76 10.04
CA LEU A 23 -10.85 -16.55 9.97
C LEU A 23 -11.57 -16.96 11.26
N LEU A 24 -11.02 -17.93 11.99
CA LEU A 24 -11.54 -18.36 13.29
C LEU A 24 -11.12 -17.42 14.43
N ASP A 25 -10.07 -16.66 14.25
CA ASP A 25 -9.61 -15.66 15.22
C ASP A 25 -10.32 -14.32 14.98
N ALA A 26 -11.17 -13.93 15.94
CA ALA A 26 -11.91 -12.67 15.88
C ALA A 26 -10.97 -11.43 15.86
N GLU A 27 -9.75 -11.55 16.36
CA GLU A 27 -8.71 -10.54 16.37
C GLU A 27 -7.66 -10.74 15.26
N GLY A 28 -7.76 -11.84 14.54
CA GLY A 28 -6.84 -12.21 13.46
C GLY A 28 -6.69 -11.14 12.37
N PRO A 29 -5.62 -11.17 11.58
CA PRO A 29 -5.31 -10.12 10.60
C PRO A 29 -6.30 -10.05 9.42
N LEU A 30 -7.07 -11.12 9.18
CA LEU A 30 -7.98 -11.26 8.03
C LEU A 30 -9.42 -11.55 8.47
N THR A 31 -10.36 -10.84 7.85
CA THR A 31 -11.80 -11.10 7.98
C THR A 31 -12.45 -11.14 6.59
N ILE A 32 -13.33 -12.09 6.34
CA ILE A 32 -14.13 -12.16 5.11
C ILE A 32 -15.60 -12.04 5.48
N ARG A 33 -16.35 -11.15 4.80
CA ARG A 33 -17.81 -11.16 4.89
C ARG A 33 -18.37 -12.29 4.04
N TRP A 34 -18.96 -13.28 4.67
CA TRP A 34 -19.44 -14.51 4.03
C TRP A 34 -20.40 -14.26 2.85
N ARG A 35 -21.22 -13.20 2.93
CA ARG A 35 -22.10 -12.80 1.82
C ARG A 35 -21.34 -12.30 0.58
N TYR A 36 -20.11 -11.86 0.76
CA TYR A 36 -19.25 -11.39 -0.33
C TYR A 36 -18.42 -12.52 -0.96
N LEU A 37 -18.32 -13.65 -0.30
CA LEU A 37 -17.48 -14.78 -0.73
C LEU A 37 -17.75 -15.26 -2.17
N PRO A 38 -19.00 -15.39 -2.66
CA PRO A 38 -19.27 -15.80 -4.04
C PRO A 38 -18.66 -14.84 -5.08
N THR A 39 -18.73 -13.52 -4.84
CA THR A 39 -18.12 -12.50 -5.70
C THR A 39 -16.60 -12.52 -5.63
N LEU A 40 -16.05 -12.77 -4.45
CA LEU A 40 -14.62 -12.81 -4.18
C LEU A 40 -13.94 -14.10 -4.68
N ALA A 41 -14.67 -15.21 -4.85
CA ALA A 41 -14.11 -16.52 -5.15
C ALA A 41 -13.19 -16.55 -6.40
N PRO A 42 -13.54 -15.92 -7.54
CA PRO A 42 -12.64 -15.85 -8.71
C PRO A 42 -11.33 -15.13 -8.41
N TRP A 43 -11.37 -14.07 -7.63
CA TRP A 43 -10.19 -13.33 -7.19
C TRP A 43 -9.31 -14.19 -6.27
N LEU A 44 -9.90 -14.87 -5.27
CA LEU A 44 -9.18 -15.77 -4.36
C LEU A 44 -8.51 -16.92 -5.10
N TRP A 45 -9.17 -17.49 -6.11
CA TRP A 45 -8.58 -18.54 -6.93
C TRP A 45 -7.33 -18.05 -7.68
N ARG A 46 -7.39 -16.86 -8.30
CA ARG A 46 -6.24 -16.22 -8.95
C ARG A 46 -5.13 -15.91 -7.94
N PHE A 47 -5.49 -15.42 -6.75
CA PHE A 47 -4.57 -15.15 -5.65
C PHE A 47 -3.81 -16.40 -5.22
N LEU A 48 -4.50 -17.52 -4.99
CA LEU A 48 -3.85 -18.79 -4.63
C LEU A 48 -2.94 -19.31 -5.74
N ARG A 49 -3.32 -19.15 -7.00
CA ARG A 49 -2.47 -19.53 -8.16
C ARG A 49 -1.26 -18.63 -8.34
N SER A 50 -1.28 -17.43 -7.81
CA SER A 50 -0.12 -16.51 -7.82
C SER A 50 0.88 -16.82 -6.70
N ALA A 51 0.47 -17.54 -5.63
CA ALA A 51 1.24 -17.83 -4.44
C ALA A 51 2.22 -19.01 -4.59
N THR A 52 2.87 -19.16 -5.74
CA THR A 52 3.93 -20.15 -5.97
C THR A 52 5.29 -19.50 -5.90
N LEU A 53 6.32 -20.24 -5.43
CA LEU A 53 7.64 -19.65 -5.21
C LEU A 53 8.23 -18.95 -6.46
N PRO A 54 8.19 -19.54 -7.68
CA PRO A 54 8.70 -18.84 -8.88
C PRO A 54 7.95 -17.53 -9.18
N LYS A 55 6.63 -17.51 -8.98
CA LYS A 55 5.82 -16.30 -9.18
C LYS A 55 6.12 -15.24 -8.11
N VAL A 56 6.23 -15.65 -6.85
CA VAL A 56 6.61 -14.77 -5.75
C VAL A 56 7.96 -14.09 -6.00
N GLU A 57 8.95 -14.84 -6.48
CA GLU A 57 10.25 -14.27 -6.82
C GLU A 57 10.19 -13.29 -8.00
N ALA A 58 9.38 -13.59 -9.02
CA ALA A 58 9.15 -12.68 -10.15
C ALA A 58 8.43 -11.40 -9.69
N GLN A 59 7.39 -11.55 -8.86
CA GLN A 59 6.65 -10.42 -8.27
C GLN A 59 7.55 -9.57 -7.39
N ALA A 60 8.39 -10.19 -6.56
CA ALA A 60 9.34 -9.47 -5.70
C ALA A 60 10.35 -8.65 -6.52
N ARG A 61 10.89 -9.18 -7.63
CA ARG A 61 11.77 -8.44 -8.55
C ARG A 61 11.05 -7.24 -9.18
N ALA A 62 9.81 -7.45 -9.66
CA ALA A 62 9.02 -6.37 -10.25
C ALA A 62 8.71 -5.27 -9.22
N LEU A 63 8.26 -5.65 -8.02
CA LEU A 63 8.04 -4.70 -6.93
C LEU A 63 9.32 -3.98 -6.53
N ARG A 64 10.48 -4.67 -6.50
CA ARG A 64 11.75 -4.02 -6.22
C ARG A 64 12.09 -2.93 -7.22
N ALA A 65 11.95 -3.22 -8.52
CA ALA A 65 12.18 -2.24 -9.57
C ALA A 65 11.27 -1.01 -9.43
N LEU A 66 10.00 -1.22 -9.05
CA LEU A 66 9.03 -0.15 -8.86
C LEU A 66 9.27 0.67 -7.59
N LEU A 67 9.65 0.02 -6.48
CA LEU A 67 9.70 0.65 -5.16
C LEU A 67 11.07 1.21 -4.79
N SER A 68 12.18 0.64 -5.33
CA SER A 68 13.52 1.08 -4.94
C SER A 68 13.82 2.55 -5.24
N PRO A 69 13.41 3.14 -6.40
CA PRO A 69 13.69 4.53 -6.71
C PRO A 69 12.66 5.51 -6.12
N ALA A 70 11.75 5.04 -5.25
CA ALA A 70 10.63 5.85 -4.78
C ALA A 70 11.06 7.17 -4.13
N LEU A 71 11.97 7.13 -3.16
CA LEU A 71 12.44 8.33 -2.46
C LEU A 71 13.21 9.28 -3.40
N GLU A 72 14.04 8.72 -4.28
CA GLU A 72 14.74 9.49 -5.31
C GLU A 72 13.77 10.19 -6.26
N ASN A 73 12.73 9.50 -6.72
CA ASN A 73 11.69 10.07 -7.57
C ASN A 73 10.80 11.09 -6.85
N TYR A 74 10.60 10.94 -5.54
CA TYR A 74 9.88 11.95 -4.73
C TYR A 74 10.70 13.22 -4.52
N ALA A 75 12.02 13.13 -4.34
CA ALA A 75 12.87 14.23 -3.92
C ALA A 75 12.71 15.53 -4.76
N PRO A 76 12.76 15.50 -6.11
CA PRO A 76 12.56 16.73 -6.90
C PRO A 76 11.13 17.28 -6.75
N ILE A 77 10.11 16.41 -6.76
CA ILE A 77 8.70 16.81 -6.74
C ILE A 77 8.33 17.47 -5.40
N VAL A 78 8.75 16.88 -4.28
CA VAL A 78 8.46 17.44 -2.95
C VAL A 78 9.27 18.72 -2.68
N ARG A 79 10.48 18.82 -3.24
CA ARG A 79 11.27 20.06 -3.18
C ARG A 79 10.54 21.20 -3.90
N ASP A 80 10.10 20.95 -5.13
CA ASP A 80 9.41 21.94 -5.94
C ASP A 80 8.05 22.33 -5.37
N ALA A 81 7.42 21.42 -4.63
CA ALA A 81 6.18 21.66 -3.88
C ALA A 81 6.39 22.25 -2.46
N GLY A 82 7.65 22.46 -2.02
CA GLY A 82 7.96 22.93 -0.65
C GLY A 82 7.58 21.94 0.46
N ALA A 83 7.48 20.65 0.13
CA ALA A 83 6.94 19.60 0.99
C ALA A 83 7.99 18.59 1.49
N GLN A 84 9.30 18.91 1.43
CA GLN A 84 10.39 17.99 1.84
C GLN A 84 10.24 17.54 3.29
N HIS A 85 9.78 18.43 4.18
CA HIS A 85 9.58 18.16 5.61
C HIS A 85 8.55 17.07 5.89
N LEU A 86 7.69 16.76 4.91
CA LEU A 86 6.67 15.70 5.01
C LEU A 86 7.19 14.30 4.69
N ILE A 87 8.45 14.16 4.29
CA ILE A 87 9.09 12.86 4.06
C ILE A 87 10.32 12.74 4.95
N ARG A 88 10.36 11.69 5.75
CA ARG A 88 11.51 11.33 6.59
C ARG A 88 12.06 9.98 6.21
N GLN A 89 13.38 9.84 6.25
CA GLN A 89 14.08 8.59 6.03
C GLN A 89 14.71 8.11 7.34
N GLU A 90 13.89 7.51 8.19
CA GLU A 90 14.28 7.03 9.53
C GLU A 90 14.35 5.50 9.60
N GLY A 91 14.21 4.83 8.46
CA GLY A 91 14.20 3.38 8.38
C GLY A 91 12.83 2.77 8.69
N THR A 92 12.82 1.45 8.78
CA THR A 92 11.66 0.65 9.23
C THR A 92 12.16 -0.54 10.01
N LEU A 93 11.60 -0.75 11.19
CA LEU A 93 11.89 -1.88 12.05
C LEU A 93 10.84 -2.98 11.83
N TYR A 94 11.29 -4.19 11.49
CA TYR A 94 10.47 -5.40 11.49
C TYR A 94 10.65 -6.10 12.83
N LEU A 95 9.65 -6.04 13.69
CA LEU A 95 9.67 -6.58 15.05
C LEU A 95 9.05 -7.96 15.10
N TYR A 96 9.65 -8.87 15.86
CA TYR A 96 9.22 -10.26 16.02
C TYR A 96 8.88 -10.57 17.47
N ALA A 97 7.78 -11.32 17.69
CA ALA A 97 7.34 -11.72 19.02
C ALA A 97 8.31 -12.69 19.72
N SER A 98 9.14 -13.39 18.98
CA SER A 98 10.06 -14.40 19.50
C SER A 98 11.19 -14.70 18.52
N GLU A 99 12.26 -15.34 19.01
CA GLU A 99 13.32 -15.88 18.16
C GLU A 99 12.80 -16.88 17.12
N ARG A 100 11.80 -17.68 17.48
CA ARG A 100 11.15 -18.61 16.55
C ARG A 100 10.49 -17.86 15.39
N SER A 101 9.76 -16.78 15.67
CA SER A 101 9.13 -15.94 14.66
C SER A 101 10.16 -15.27 13.77
N PHE A 102 11.23 -14.74 14.35
CA PHE A 102 12.37 -14.17 13.65
C PHE A 102 13.01 -15.17 12.67
N ARG A 103 13.25 -16.43 13.10
CA ARG A 103 13.78 -17.49 12.25
C ARG A 103 12.77 -17.90 11.15
N ASN A 104 11.48 -17.96 11.44
CA ASN A 104 10.45 -18.32 10.48
C ASN A 104 10.32 -17.31 9.32
N ASP A 105 10.69 -16.03 9.51
CA ASP A 105 10.72 -15.02 8.46
C ASP A 105 12.01 -15.07 7.61
N ALA A 106 12.88 -16.06 7.79
CA ALA A 106 14.14 -16.19 7.05
C ALA A 106 13.94 -16.20 5.53
N ARG A 107 12.89 -16.88 5.03
CA ARG A 107 12.57 -16.90 3.60
C ARG A 107 12.26 -15.50 3.03
N ASN A 108 11.42 -14.73 3.71
CA ASN A 108 11.08 -13.37 3.26
C ASN A 108 12.32 -12.48 3.32
N THR A 109 13.13 -12.62 4.35
CA THR A 109 14.40 -11.90 4.50
C THR A 109 15.39 -12.25 3.40
N ASP A 110 15.51 -13.53 3.05
CA ASP A 110 16.36 -13.98 1.96
C ASP A 110 15.91 -13.44 0.59
N ILE A 111 14.59 -13.46 0.31
CA ILE A 111 14.04 -12.82 -0.91
C ILE A 111 14.39 -11.32 -0.95
N ARG A 112 14.25 -10.59 0.16
CA ARG A 112 14.63 -9.17 0.23
C ARG A 112 16.12 -8.97 -0.02
N ARG A 113 17.01 -9.74 0.65
CA ARG A 113 18.48 -9.67 0.49
C ARG A 113 18.91 -9.96 -0.94
N ARG A 114 18.37 -11.02 -1.56
CA ARG A 114 18.66 -11.37 -2.97
C ARG A 114 18.20 -10.29 -3.96
N ASN A 115 17.20 -9.46 -3.58
CA ASN A 115 16.77 -8.32 -4.36
C ASN A 115 17.46 -7.00 -3.93
N GLY A 116 18.60 -7.06 -3.26
CA GLY A 116 19.42 -5.90 -2.92
C GLY A 116 18.83 -5.02 -1.80
N VAL A 117 18.02 -5.59 -0.91
CA VAL A 117 17.58 -4.88 0.31
C VAL A 117 18.61 -5.14 1.41
N GLU A 118 19.24 -4.09 1.90
CA GLU A 118 20.12 -4.15 3.06
C GLU A 118 19.28 -4.28 4.34
N ILE A 119 19.57 -5.32 5.12
CA ILE A 119 18.82 -5.65 6.34
C ILE A 119 19.82 -5.92 7.45
N GLU A 120 19.70 -5.15 8.52
CA GLU A 120 20.45 -5.27 9.75
C GLU A 120 19.63 -6.07 10.79
N ASP A 121 20.19 -7.13 11.33
CA ASP A 121 19.57 -7.86 12.43
C ASP A 121 19.88 -7.11 13.74
N VAL A 122 18.84 -6.74 14.49
CA VAL A 122 18.92 -5.95 15.73
C VAL A 122 18.37 -6.80 16.87
N THR A 123 19.19 -7.05 17.88
CA THR A 123 18.81 -7.96 18.98
C THR A 123 19.23 -7.43 20.34
N GLY A 124 18.55 -7.90 21.40
CA GLY A 124 18.91 -7.64 22.80
C GLY A 124 19.02 -6.15 23.16
N TYR A 125 20.18 -5.75 23.68
CA TYR A 125 20.41 -4.37 24.13
C TYR A 125 20.32 -3.35 23.00
N SER A 126 20.83 -3.67 21.81
CA SER A 126 20.76 -2.77 20.65
C SER A 126 19.30 -2.43 20.25
N LEU A 127 18.38 -3.40 20.39
CA LEU A 127 16.96 -3.16 20.16
C LEU A 127 16.37 -2.26 21.24
N ARG A 128 16.76 -2.47 22.51
CA ARG A 128 16.29 -1.66 23.62
C ARG A 128 16.78 -0.21 23.53
N ASP A 129 18.02 0.02 23.10
CA ASP A 129 18.56 1.37 22.89
C ASP A 129 17.84 2.08 21.75
N LEU A 130 17.50 1.35 20.68
CA LEU A 130 16.77 1.89 19.54
C LEU A 130 15.33 2.23 19.89
N GLU A 131 14.65 1.35 20.62
CA GLU A 131 13.22 1.43 20.99
C GLU A 131 13.04 1.26 22.50
N PRO A 132 13.34 2.28 23.32
CA PRO A 132 13.33 2.18 24.77
C PRO A 132 11.94 1.99 25.38
N ASP A 133 10.88 2.44 24.68
CA ASP A 133 9.49 2.31 25.11
C ASP A 133 8.85 0.97 24.76
N LEU A 134 9.58 0.11 24.02
CA LEU A 134 9.08 -1.20 23.63
C LEU A 134 8.90 -2.10 24.86
N ALA A 135 7.81 -2.87 24.91
CA ALA A 135 7.53 -3.82 25.97
C ALA A 135 8.68 -4.82 26.19
N ASP A 136 8.81 -5.30 27.43
CA ASP A 136 9.74 -6.38 27.74
C ASP A 136 9.36 -7.67 27.00
N GLY A 137 10.39 -8.48 26.68
CA GLY A 137 10.21 -9.74 25.95
C GLY A 137 10.41 -9.66 24.45
N PHE A 138 10.34 -8.49 23.84
CA PHE A 138 10.72 -8.30 22.44
C PHE A 138 12.23 -8.13 22.32
N THR A 139 12.90 -9.11 21.74
CA THR A 139 14.38 -9.18 21.70
C THR A 139 14.94 -9.30 20.28
N HIS A 140 14.10 -9.43 19.27
CA HIS A 140 14.52 -9.66 17.90
C HIS A 140 13.81 -8.71 16.93
N ALA A 141 14.58 -8.03 16.11
CA ALA A 141 14.09 -7.18 15.05
C ALA A 141 15.04 -7.19 13.84
N ARG A 142 14.54 -6.67 12.70
CA ARG A 142 15.33 -6.36 11.51
C ARG A 142 15.10 -4.92 11.13
N LEU A 143 16.17 -4.19 10.93
CA LEU A 143 16.13 -2.77 10.53
C LEU A 143 16.47 -2.64 9.05
N VAL A 144 15.66 -1.88 8.31
CA VAL A 144 15.93 -1.46 6.93
C VAL A 144 16.06 0.07 6.92
N ARG A 145 17.29 0.57 6.92
CA ARG A 145 17.60 2.02 7.02
C ARG A 145 17.17 2.82 5.79
N ALA A 146 17.18 2.18 4.62
CA ALA A 146 16.83 2.84 3.36
C ALA A 146 15.34 3.21 3.23
N ASN A 147 14.47 2.71 4.11
CA ASN A 147 13.05 3.03 4.09
C ASN A 147 12.78 4.41 4.69
N GLY A 148 11.68 5.03 4.23
CA GLY A 148 11.16 6.27 4.79
C GLY A 148 9.66 6.20 5.08
N HIS A 149 9.12 7.33 5.49
CA HIS A 149 7.67 7.49 5.66
C HIS A 149 7.24 8.93 5.41
N ALA A 150 5.97 9.12 5.11
CA ALA A 150 5.37 10.44 5.12
C ALA A 150 4.87 10.73 6.54
N THR A 151 5.23 11.90 7.08
CA THR A 151 4.79 12.34 8.42
C THR A 151 3.33 12.75 8.43
N ASP A 152 2.83 13.29 7.31
CA ASP A 152 1.42 13.51 7.03
C ASP A 152 1.10 13.19 5.55
N PRO A 153 0.54 12.01 5.26
CA PRO A 153 0.18 11.62 3.90
C PRO A 153 -0.88 12.53 3.24
N CYS A 154 -1.79 13.10 4.03
CA CYS A 154 -2.82 13.99 3.52
C CYS A 154 -2.20 15.33 3.11
N ALA A 155 -1.39 15.93 3.97
CA ALA A 155 -0.68 17.16 3.68
C ALA A 155 0.26 17.00 2.47
N LEU A 156 0.95 15.85 2.36
CA LEU A 156 1.80 15.57 1.20
C LEU A 156 1.00 15.57 -0.11
N VAL A 157 -0.13 14.88 -0.15
CA VAL A 157 -1.00 14.84 -1.35
C VAL A 157 -1.55 16.25 -1.67
N GLN A 158 -1.96 17.00 -0.65
CA GLN A 158 -2.47 18.37 -0.82
C GLN A 158 -1.38 19.31 -1.37
N ALA A 159 -0.15 19.22 -0.87
CA ALA A 159 0.98 20.02 -1.37
C ALA A 159 1.30 19.69 -2.84
N LEU A 160 1.28 18.42 -3.21
CA LEU A 160 1.51 18.00 -4.60
C LEU A 160 0.38 18.48 -5.54
N ILE A 161 -0.88 18.42 -5.10
CA ILE A 161 -2.03 18.94 -5.85
C ILE A 161 -1.91 20.46 -6.00
N ALA A 162 -1.60 21.18 -4.93
CA ALA A 162 -1.41 22.63 -4.96
C ALA A 162 -0.27 23.04 -5.91
N HIS A 163 0.84 22.29 -5.87
CA HIS A 163 1.94 22.51 -6.80
C HIS A 163 1.52 22.26 -8.26
N ALA A 164 0.82 21.17 -8.55
CA ALA A 164 0.30 20.91 -9.89
C ALA A 164 -0.66 22.03 -10.36
N ALA A 165 -1.55 22.49 -9.48
CA ALA A 165 -2.48 23.59 -9.77
C ALA A 165 -1.73 24.91 -10.06
N SER A 166 -0.66 25.24 -9.33
CA SER A 166 0.19 26.42 -9.59
C SER A 166 0.91 26.34 -10.95
N ARG A 167 1.02 25.12 -11.52
CA ARG A 167 1.58 24.85 -12.85
C ARG A 167 0.49 24.75 -13.94
N GLY A 168 -0.76 25.09 -13.63
CA GLY A 168 -1.87 25.15 -14.56
C GLY A 168 -2.76 23.88 -14.58
N ALA A 169 -2.55 22.92 -13.70
CA ALA A 169 -3.48 21.80 -13.59
C ALA A 169 -4.82 22.24 -12.99
N VAL A 170 -5.92 21.71 -13.53
CA VAL A 170 -7.29 21.98 -13.01
C VAL A 170 -7.78 20.75 -12.27
N VAL A 171 -8.24 20.96 -11.03
CA VAL A 171 -8.83 19.91 -10.20
C VAL A 171 -10.35 20.04 -10.23
N LEU A 172 -11.02 19.05 -10.81
CA LEU A 172 -12.49 18.99 -10.89
C LEU A 172 -13.02 17.99 -9.85
N ARG A 173 -14.06 18.40 -9.11
CA ARG A 173 -14.75 17.53 -8.15
C ARG A 173 -15.94 16.84 -8.81
N GLU A 174 -15.63 15.97 -9.76
CA GLU A 174 -16.61 15.29 -10.59
C GLU A 174 -16.39 13.77 -10.55
N ARG A 175 -17.45 13.03 -10.79
CA ARG A 175 -17.39 11.57 -10.92
C ARG A 175 -17.33 11.19 -12.38
N VAL A 176 -16.26 10.51 -12.80
CA VAL A 176 -16.18 9.90 -14.13
C VAL A 176 -17.20 8.75 -14.22
N THR A 177 -17.99 8.77 -15.28
CA THR A 177 -19.03 7.78 -15.58
C THR A 177 -18.69 6.96 -16.82
N GLY A 178 -17.80 7.48 -17.71
CA GLY A 178 -17.42 6.77 -18.92
C GLY A 178 -16.47 7.57 -19.81
N PHE A 179 -16.34 7.08 -21.03
CA PHE A 179 -15.47 7.65 -22.04
C PHE A 179 -16.17 7.70 -23.39
N GLU A 180 -15.86 8.72 -24.17
CA GLU A 180 -16.15 8.76 -25.61
C GLU A 180 -14.88 8.45 -26.39
N HIS A 181 -15.02 7.79 -27.51
CA HIS A 181 -13.88 7.41 -28.35
C HIS A 181 -14.14 7.69 -29.83
N ASN A 182 -13.07 7.90 -30.56
CA ASN A 182 -13.05 8.01 -32.00
C ASN A 182 -12.00 7.01 -32.54
N GLY A 183 -12.46 5.88 -33.08
CA GLY A 183 -11.60 4.77 -33.45
C GLY A 183 -10.81 4.23 -32.23
N ALA A 184 -9.50 4.16 -32.37
CA ALA A 184 -8.58 3.65 -31.35
C ALA A 184 -8.16 4.69 -30.30
N ASN A 185 -8.81 5.87 -30.22
CA ASN A 185 -8.49 6.92 -29.26
C ASN A 185 -9.69 7.29 -28.42
N VAL A 186 -9.46 7.50 -27.13
CA VAL A 186 -10.40 8.18 -26.25
C VAL A 186 -10.39 9.67 -26.64
N SER A 187 -11.57 10.23 -26.95
CA SER A 187 -11.74 11.64 -27.35
C SER A 187 -12.19 12.51 -26.20
N ALA A 188 -12.92 11.95 -25.22
CA ALA A 188 -13.37 12.69 -24.04
C ALA A 188 -13.60 11.76 -22.84
N VAL A 189 -13.49 12.35 -21.64
CA VAL A 189 -13.94 11.79 -20.37
C VAL A 189 -15.32 12.33 -20.07
N VAL A 190 -16.27 11.44 -19.78
CA VAL A 190 -17.65 11.78 -19.40
C VAL A 190 -17.79 11.72 -17.88
N THR A 191 -18.37 12.74 -17.30
CA THR A 191 -18.60 12.85 -15.85
C THR A 191 -20.09 13.08 -15.55
N ASN A 192 -20.41 13.09 -14.26
CA ASN A 192 -21.76 13.47 -13.80
C ASN A 192 -22.08 14.97 -13.98
N ALA A 193 -21.09 15.79 -14.33
CA ALA A 193 -21.26 17.24 -14.50
C ALA A 193 -21.05 17.72 -15.96
N GLY A 194 -20.50 16.86 -16.82
CA GLY A 194 -20.26 17.21 -18.21
C GLY A 194 -19.25 16.34 -18.92
N ARG A 195 -18.74 16.87 -20.01
CA ARG A 195 -17.83 16.23 -20.95
C ARG A 195 -16.52 17.03 -21.03
N HIS A 196 -15.40 16.34 -20.88
CA HIS A 196 -14.07 16.94 -20.94
C HIS A 196 -13.27 16.28 -22.08
N ALA A 197 -12.95 17.05 -23.13
CA ALA A 197 -12.08 16.58 -24.21
C ALA A 197 -10.68 16.31 -23.67
N ALA A 198 -10.07 15.20 -24.10
CA ALA A 198 -8.74 14.80 -23.63
C ALA A 198 -7.92 14.20 -24.77
N SER A 199 -6.66 14.61 -24.89
CA SER A 199 -5.69 14.00 -25.81
C SER A 199 -5.11 12.70 -25.24
N HIS A 200 -4.98 12.61 -23.91
CA HIS A 200 -4.52 11.42 -23.18
C HIS A 200 -5.36 11.26 -21.91
N VAL A 201 -5.61 10.02 -21.52
CA VAL A 201 -6.36 9.67 -20.32
C VAL A 201 -5.54 8.73 -19.45
N VAL A 202 -5.42 9.05 -18.16
CA VAL A 202 -4.79 8.18 -17.16
C VAL A 202 -5.84 7.75 -16.13
N LEU A 203 -6.16 6.47 -16.09
CA LEU A 203 -7.06 5.90 -15.11
C LEU A 203 -6.27 5.59 -13.81
N ALA A 204 -6.51 6.40 -12.76
CA ALA A 204 -5.85 6.31 -11.46
C ALA A 204 -6.86 6.32 -10.29
N CYS A 205 -8.04 5.68 -10.48
CA CYS A 205 -9.17 5.73 -9.56
C CYS A 205 -9.10 4.70 -8.41
N GLY A 206 -7.90 4.12 -8.14
CA GLY A 206 -7.70 3.18 -7.04
C GLY A 206 -8.66 1.99 -7.09
N ALA A 207 -9.37 1.72 -6.00
CA ALA A 207 -10.31 0.60 -5.90
C ALA A 207 -11.55 0.74 -6.81
N PHE A 208 -11.80 1.94 -7.36
CA PHE A 208 -12.92 2.21 -8.26
C PHE A 208 -12.54 2.10 -9.74
N SER A 209 -11.33 1.63 -10.07
CA SER A 209 -10.84 1.60 -11.46
C SER A 209 -11.44 0.48 -12.31
N GLN A 210 -11.88 -0.64 -11.70
CA GLN A 210 -12.30 -1.83 -12.46
C GLN A 210 -13.39 -1.57 -13.52
N PRO A 211 -14.54 -0.93 -13.21
CA PRO A 211 -15.59 -0.71 -14.20
C PRO A 211 -15.17 0.27 -15.31
N LEU A 212 -14.24 1.17 -15.02
CA LEU A 212 -13.70 2.10 -16.01
C LEU A 212 -12.62 1.43 -16.87
N ALA A 213 -11.81 0.54 -16.32
CA ALA A 213 -10.84 -0.26 -17.07
C ALA A 213 -11.54 -1.18 -18.08
N LEU A 214 -12.69 -1.77 -17.68
CA LEU A 214 -13.51 -2.58 -18.60
C LEU A 214 -14.02 -1.76 -19.79
N GLN A 215 -14.43 -0.50 -19.58
CA GLN A 215 -14.82 0.41 -20.67
C GLN A 215 -13.64 0.79 -21.57
N LEU A 216 -12.41 0.73 -21.05
CA LEU A 216 -11.17 0.94 -21.80
C LEU A 216 -10.60 -0.37 -22.39
N GLY A 217 -11.38 -1.46 -22.39
CA GLY A 217 -11.08 -2.71 -23.10
C GLY A 217 -10.39 -3.78 -22.24
N ASP A 218 -10.07 -3.51 -20.96
CA ASP A 218 -9.31 -4.43 -20.12
C ASP A 218 -10.11 -4.94 -18.93
N ALA A 219 -10.38 -6.24 -18.88
CA ALA A 219 -11.04 -6.89 -17.76
C ALA A 219 -10.01 -7.29 -16.68
N VAL A 220 -9.78 -6.43 -15.72
CA VAL A 220 -8.80 -6.65 -14.65
C VAL A 220 -9.45 -7.20 -13.38
N PRO A 221 -8.85 -8.20 -12.71
CA PRO A 221 -9.38 -8.77 -11.47
C PRO A 221 -9.01 -7.90 -10.26
N LEU A 222 -9.45 -6.65 -10.26
CA LEU A 222 -9.27 -5.73 -9.14
C LEU A 222 -10.35 -5.97 -8.09
N ASP A 223 -9.96 -6.10 -6.83
CA ASP A 223 -10.85 -6.10 -5.69
C ASP A 223 -10.34 -5.14 -4.61
N THR A 224 -11.04 -5.02 -3.50
CA THR A 224 -10.62 -4.15 -2.41
C THR A 224 -10.36 -4.93 -1.13
N GLU A 225 -9.19 -4.68 -0.55
CA GLU A 225 -8.88 -5.01 0.83
C GLU A 225 -9.16 -3.78 1.69
N ARG A 226 -10.19 -3.84 2.54
CA ARG A 226 -10.45 -2.77 3.49
C ARG A 226 -9.41 -2.79 4.58
N GLY A 227 -8.70 -1.69 4.70
CA GLY A 227 -7.69 -1.49 5.73
C GLY A 227 -8.15 -0.50 6.76
N TYR A 228 -7.85 -0.78 8.01
CA TYR A 228 -8.19 0.08 9.13
C TYR A 228 -6.94 0.74 9.70
N HIS A 229 -7.10 1.95 10.20
CA HIS A 229 -6.10 2.55 11.07
C HIS A 229 -6.74 3.33 12.21
N ILE A 230 -5.97 3.51 13.25
CA ILE A 230 -6.22 4.49 14.31
C ILE A 230 -5.05 5.47 14.37
N ILE A 231 -5.33 6.66 14.88
CA ILE A 231 -4.32 7.61 15.29
C ILE A 231 -4.52 7.89 16.77
N VAL A 232 -3.49 7.61 17.56
CA VAL A 232 -3.38 7.99 18.94
C VAL A 232 -2.73 9.37 18.98
N LYS A 233 -3.52 10.38 19.32
CA LYS A 233 -3.02 11.76 19.45
C LYS A 233 -2.19 11.89 20.72
N GLN A 234 -1.05 12.56 20.66
CA GLN A 234 -0.16 12.80 21.79
C GLN A 234 0.10 11.52 22.60
N PRO A 235 0.66 10.46 21.97
CA PRO A 235 1.00 9.23 22.68
C PRO A 235 2.01 9.54 23.80
N GLU A 236 1.86 8.92 24.98
CA GLU A 236 2.81 9.09 26.08
C GLU A 236 4.09 8.28 25.83
N LYS A 237 3.94 7.13 25.21
CA LYS A 237 5.02 6.25 24.75
C LYS A 237 4.74 5.74 23.34
N GLY A 238 5.79 5.33 22.64
CA GLY A 238 5.63 4.79 21.30
C GLY A 238 6.96 4.54 20.60
N PRO A 239 6.91 4.05 19.36
CA PRO A 239 8.11 3.81 18.57
C PRO A 239 8.82 5.11 18.19
N ARG A 240 10.15 5.07 18.20
CA ARG A 240 10.99 6.09 17.60
C ARG A 240 11.13 5.86 16.09
N THR A 241 11.18 4.59 15.69
CA THR A 241 11.29 4.16 14.29
C THR A 241 9.97 3.56 13.82
N PRO A 242 9.49 3.86 12.59
CA PRO A 242 8.35 3.17 12.00
C PRO A 242 8.50 1.65 12.12
N THR A 243 7.61 1.00 12.84
CA THR A 243 7.71 -0.42 13.21
C THR A 243 6.60 -1.24 12.56
N ILE A 244 6.98 -2.37 11.96
CA ILE A 244 6.07 -3.41 11.48
C ILE A 244 6.15 -4.58 12.45
N PHE A 245 5.07 -4.92 13.10
CA PHE A 245 4.95 -6.10 13.91
C PHE A 245 4.53 -7.28 13.03
N VAL A 246 5.48 -8.19 12.80
CA VAL A 246 5.37 -9.23 11.75
C VAL A 246 4.32 -10.27 12.11
N ASP A 247 4.26 -10.67 13.37
CA ASP A 247 3.38 -11.76 13.83
C ASP A 247 1.89 -11.41 13.70
N ASP A 248 1.51 -10.19 14.05
CA ASP A 248 0.12 -9.73 14.00
C ASP A 248 -0.20 -8.88 12.75
N SER A 249 0.79 -8.72 11.86
CA SER A 249 0.61 -8.01 10.58
C SER A 249 0.06 -6.59 10.70
N PHE A 250 0.52 -5.82 11.69
CA PHE A 250 0.21 -4.40 11.80
C PHE A 250 1.46 -3.54 11.92
N SER A 251 1.32 -2.24 11.73
CA SER A 251 2.43 -1.30 11.85
C SER A 251 2.08 -0.11 12.73
N ALA A 252 3.09 0.39 13.44
CA ALA A 252 3.08 1.60 14.24
C ALA A 252 4.02 2.63 13.59
N THR A 253 3.49 3.80 13.24
CA THR A 253 4.27 4.83 12.54
C THR A 253 4.10 6.16 13.24
N PRO A 254 5.17 6.77 13.77
CA PRO A 254 5.14 8.14 14.27
C PRO A 254 4.77 9.10 13.13
N MET A 255 3.83 10.00 13.39
CA MET A 255 3.37 11.00 12.42
C MET A 255 3.16 12.35 13.11
N ASP A 256 3.04 13.42 12.34
CA ASP A 256 2.83 14.77 12.88
C ASP A 256 1.52 14.88 13.69
N MET A 257 0.49 14.10 13.31
CA MET A 257 -0.78 14.07 14.03
C MET A 257 -0.82 13.11 15.23
N GLY A 258 0.25 12.38 15.51
CA GLY A 258 0.34 11.38 16.58
C GLY A 258 0.85 10.02 16.09
N LEU A 259 0.63 8.96 16.86
CA LEU A 259 1.02 7.61 16.47
C LEU A 259 -0.09 6.96 15.63
N ARG A 260 0.23 6.59 14.40
CA ARG A 260 -0.66 5.82 13.54
C ARG A 260 -0.41 4.32 13.69
N LEU A 261 -1.44 3.60 14.13
CA LEU A 261 -1.47 2.14 14.10
C LEU A 261 -2.33 1.68 12.93
N THR A 262 -1.79 0.89 12.03
CA THR A 262 -2.50 0.42 10.81
C THR A 262 -2.23 -1.04 10.55
N GLY A 263 -3.25 -1.75 10.10
CA GLY A 263 -3.17 -3.18 9.81
C GLY A 263 -4.55 -3.70 9.43
N THR A 264 -4.74 -4.98 9.67
CA THR A 264 -5.97 -5.72 9.43
C THR A 264 -6.50 -5.63 7.99
N VAL A 265 -7.12 -6.68 7.53
CA VAL A 265 -7.74 -6.79 6.22
C VAL A 265 -9.18 -7.28 6.39
N GLU A 266 -10.13 -6.59 5.77
CA GLU A 266 -11.49 -7.06 5.62
C GLU A 266 -11.84 -7.15 4.13
N LEU A 267 -12.19 -8.34 3.66
CA LEU A 267 -12.67 -8.60 2.30
C LEU A 267 -14.20 -8.55 2.30
N ALA A 268 -14.77 -7.44 1.82
CA ALA A 268 -16.19 -7.12 1.94
C ALA A 268 -16.74 -6.26 0.79
N GLY A 269 -15.98 -6.07 -0.27
CA GLY A 269 -16.31 -5.18 -1.37
C GLY A 269 -16.36 -3.70 -0.97
N LEU A 270 -16.91 -2.86 -1.85
CA LEU A 270 -16.91 -1.40 -1.66
C LEU A 270 -18.08 -0.90 -0.80
N ASP A 271 -19.24 -1.55 -0.82
CA ASP A 271 -20.51 -0.99 -0.32
C ASP A 271 -20.85 -1.36 1.13
N ALA A 272 -20.20 -2.38 1.69
CA ALA A 272 -20.49 -2.83 3.04
C ALA A 272 -20.12 -1.76 4.10
N PRO A 273 -20.86 -1.59 5.22
CA PRO A 273 -20.48 -0.67 6.28
C PRO A 273 -19.16 -1.08 6.94
N PRO A 274 -18.37 -0.13 7.50
CA PRO A 274 -17.13 -0.43 8.19
C PRO A 274 -17.32 -1.35 9.42
N ASN A 275 -16.36 -2.24 9.65
CA ASN A 275 -16.29 -3.05 10.87
C ASN A 275 -15.29 -2.42 11.86
N TRP A 276 -15.75 -1.54 12.72
CA TRP A 276 -14.90 -0.77 13.62
C TRP A 276 -14.18 -1.61 14.69
N ARG A 277 -14.63 -2.86 14.96
CA ARG A 277 -13.87 -3.80 15.82
C ARG A 277 -12.44 -4.02 15.32
N ARG A 278 -12.23 -3.90 13.98
CA ARG A 278 -10.90 -4.00 13.37
C ARG A 278 -9.95 -2.87 13.80
N ALA A 279 -10.50 -1.69 14.07
CA ALA A 279 -9.72 -0.56 14.61
C ALA A 279 -9.36 -0.77 16.10
N GLU A 280 -10.27 -1.38 16.88
CA GLU A 280 -10.04 -1.68 18.31
C GLU A 280 -8.90 -2.71 18.50
N VAL A 281 -8.81 -3.71 17.61
CA VAL A 281 -7.70 -4.68 17.61
C VAL A 281 -6.34 -3.97 17.52
N LEU A 282 -6.25 -2.93 16.70
CA LEU A 282 -5.00 -2.16 16.53
C LEU A 282 -4.60 -1.42 17.81
N LEU A 283 -5.57 -0.87 18.57
CA LEU A 283 -5.27 -0.20 19.84
C LEU A 283 -4.75 -1.20 20.86
N ARG A 284 -5.39 -2.38 20.97
CA ARG A 284 -4.90 -3.45 21.88
C ARG A 284 -3.49 -3.91 21.50
N GLY A 285 -3.23 -4.10 20.20
CA GLY A 285 -1.91 -4.43 19.68
C GLY A 285 -0.87 -3.36 20.03
N GLY A 286 -1.22 -2.07 19.84
CA GLY A 286 -0.34 -0.95 20.18
C GLY A 286 0.00 -0.88 21.65
N ARG A 287 -0.99 -1.06 22.55
CA ARG A 287 -0.77 -1.10 24.01
C ARG A 287 0.09 -2.29 24.44
N ARG A 288 -0.01 -3.43 23.75
CA ARG A 288 0.84 -4.59 24.01
C ARG A 288 2.30 -4.32 23.66
N LEU A 289 2.56 -3.62 22.54
CA LEU A 289 3.91 -3.27 22.13
C LEU A 289 4.52 -2.15 22.96
N TYR A 290 3.71 -1.16 23.33
CA TYR A 290 4.12 0.05 24.03
C TYR A 290 3.24 0.24 25.29
N PRO A 291 3.59 -0.45 26.41
CA PRO A 291 2.90 -0.24 27.67
C PRO A 291 3.01 1.23 28.11
N GLY A 292 1.87 1.85 28.40
CA GLY A 292 1.82 3.29 28.63
C GLY A 292 1.70 4.14 27.36
N LEU A 293 1.37 3.55 26.21
CA LEU A 293 1.04 4.28 24.98
C LEU A 293 -0.03 5.35 25.23
N LEU A 294 -1.05 5.02 26.02
CA LEU A 294 -2.20 5.86 26.30
C LEU A 294 -2.88 5.32 27.56
N PRO A 295 -3.33 6.17 28.53
CA PRO A 295 -4.17 5.74 29.65
C PRO A 295 -5.39 4.96 29.17
N GLU A 296 -5.84 3.96 29.94
CA GLU A 296 -6.93 3.07 29.51
C GLU A 296 -8.23 3.82 29.23
N ASP A 297 -8.52 4.84 30.02
CA ASP A 297 -9.76 5.61 29.96
C ASP A 297 -9.73 6.74 28.92
N ASP A 298 -8.56 7.06 28.34
CA ASP A 298 -8.38 8.21 27.47
C ASP A 298 -8.57 7.84 25.96
N VAL A 299 -9.68 7.20 25.67
CA VAL A 299 -10.05 6.80 24.29
C VAL A 299 -10.47 8.00 23.42
N CYS A 300 -10.70 9.17 24.01
CA CYS A 300 -11.06 10.37 23.25
C CYS A 300 -9.91 10.88 22.36
N ARG A 301 -8.67 10.54 22.69
CA ARG A 301 -7.49 10.83 21.85
C ARG A 301 -7.31 9.85 20.68
N VAL A 302 -8.19 8.87 20.52
CA VAL A 302 -8.09 7.88 19.45
C VAL A 302 -9.09 8.18 18.35
N THR A 303 -8.59 8.46 17.15
CA THR A 303 -9.41 8.54 15.95
C THR A 303 -9.32 7.25 15.16
N ARG A 304 -10.34 6.92 14.39
CA ARG A 304 -10.39 5.70 13.56
C ARG A 304 -10.77 6.03 12.12
N TRP A 305 -10.23 5.27 11.19
CA TRP A 305 -10.48 5.42 9.77
C TRP A 305 -10.43 4.08 9.04
N MET A 306 -11.16 3.97 7.95
CA MET A 306 -11.15 2.84 7.04
C MET A 306 -10.97 3.31 5.60
N GLY A 307 -10.18 2.57 4.82
CA GLY A 307 -9.98 2.83 3.41
C GLY A 307 -9.89 1.57 2.57
N PHE A 308 -10.04 1.78 1.28
CA PHE A 308 -10.06 0.74 0.26
C PHE A 308 -8.67 0.61 -0.38
N ARG A 309 -7.95 -0.49 -0.11
CA ARG A 309 -6.72 -0.83 -0.84
C ARG A 309 -7.11 -1.46 -2.16
N PRO A 310 -6.69 -0.90 -3.31
CA PRO A 310 -6.95 -1.49 -4.62
C PRO A 310 -6.05 -2.72 -4.81
N SER A 311 -6.58 -3.91 -4.58
CA SER A 311 -5.77 -5.13 -4.49
C SER A 311 -5.90 -6.00 -5.73
N MET A 312 -4.74 -6.33 -6.29
CA MET A 312 -4.62 -7.29 -7.40
C MET A 312 -4.24 -8.67 -6.85
N PRO A 313 -4.73 -9.77 -7.44
CA PRO A 313 -4.50 -11.11 -6.89
C PRO A 313 -3.02 -11.54 -6.91
N ASP A 314 -2.20 -10.93 -7.76
CA ASP A 314 -0.76 -11.15 -7.87
C ASP A 314 0.09 -10.10 -7.13
N SER A 315 -0.55 -9.18 -6.38
CA SER A 315 0.09 -8.09 -5.64
C SER A 315 0.84 -7.06 -6.51
N LEU A 316 0.76 -7.13 -7.84
CA LEU A 316 1.35 -6.16 -8.76
C LEU A 316 0.29 -5.15 -9.22
N PRO A 317 0.59 -3.85 -9.26
CA PRO A 317 -0.32 -2.85 -9.82
C PRO A 317 -0.53 -3.04 -11.33
N VAL A 318 -1.51 -2.33 -11.87
CA VAL A 318 -1.69 -2.18 -13.31
C VAL A 318 -1.14 -0.83 -13.71
N ILE A 319 -0.03 -0.84 -14.48
CA ILE A 319 0.67 0.36 -14.94
C ILE A 319 1.02 0.15 -16.43
N GLY A 320 0.62 1.08 -17.28
CA GLY A 320 0.95 1.02 -18.71
C GLY A 320 -0.24 1.37 -19.60
N PRO A 321 -0.13 1.15 -20.91
CA PRO A 321 -1.18 1.48 -21.85
C PRO A 321 -2.37 0.52 -21.76
N SER A 322 -3.56 1.00 -22.14
CA SER A 322 -4.73 0.16 -22.44
C SER A 322 -4.40 -0.80 -23.60
N SER A 323 -5.07 -1.95 -23.60
CA SER A 323 -4.95 -2.91 -24.72
C SER A 323 -5.65 -2.43 -25.98
N GLN A 324 -6.66 -1.58 -25.85
CA GLN A 324 -7.56 -1.15 -26.92
C GLN A 324 -7.32 0.29 -27.40
N PHE A 325 -7.01 1.22 -26.47
CA PHE A 325 -6.91 2.64 -26.79
C PHE A 325 -5.47 3.14 -26.68
N SER A 326 -4.95 3.74 -27.75
CA SER A 326 -3.54 4.14 -27.86
C SER A 326 -3.16 5.33 -26.97
N ASN A 327 -4.14 6.12 -26.50
CA ASN A 327 -3.96 7.29 -25.67
C ASN A 327 -4.54 7.14 -24.25
N ALA A 328 -4.89 5.91 -23.84
CA ALA A 328 -5.37 5.60 -22.51
C ALA A 328 -4.34 4.77 -21.73
N TYR A 329 -4.13 5.12 -20.45
CA TYR A 329 -3.10 4.51 -19.60
C TYR A 329 -3.69 4.17 -18.23
N TYR A 330 -3.07 3.20 -17.55
CA TYR A 330 -3.45 2.71 -16.24
C TYR A 330 -2.39 3.03 -15.20
N ALA A 331 -2.84 3.44 -14.01
CA ALA A 331 -2.01 3.70 -12.83
C ALA A 331 -2.78 3.36 -11.55
N PHE A 332 -3.17 2.09 -11.36
CA PHE A 332 -3.99 1.66 -10.22
C PHE A 332 -3.61 0.26 -9.74
N GLY A 333 -4.29 -0.23 -8.69
CA GLY A 333 -4.09 -1.61 -8.22
C GLY A 333 -2.88 -1.79 -7.30
N HIS A 334 -2.36 -0.73 -6.68
CA HIS A 334 -1.11 -0.75 -5.91
C HIS A 334 -1.23 -1.38 -4.51
N GLY A 335 -2.40 -1.90 -4.12
CA GLY A 335 -2.61 -2.51 -2.82
C GLY A 335 -2.17 -1.62 -1.66
N HIS A 336 -1.29 -2.12 -0.82
CA HIS A 336 -0.77 -1.40 0.35
C HIS A 336 0.54 -0.62 0.09
N VAL A 337 1.11 -0.70 -1.13
CA VAL A 337 2.37 0.00 -1.48
C VAL A 337 2.16 1.27 -2.31
N GLY A 338 0.90 1.70 -2.53
CA GLY A 338 0.55 2.78 -3.44
C GLY A 338 1.28 4.10 -3.15
N MET A 339 1.38 4.51 -1.89
CA MET A 339 2.13 5.73 -1.54
C MET A 339 3.62 5.62 -1.93
N CYS A 340 4.25 4.47 -1.70
CA CYS A 340 5.64 4.25 -2.08
C CYS A 340 5.80 4.23 -3.60
N ALA A 341 4.94 3.52 -4.31
CA ALA A 341 5.01 3.34 -5.75
C ALA A 341 4.62 4.58 -6.57
N ALA A 342 3.88 5.54 -5.98
CA ALA A 342 3.25 6.64 -6.70
C ALA A 342 4.23 7.50 -7.51
N SER A 343 5.39 7.83 -6.96
CA SER A 343 6.40 8.65 -7.64
C SER A 343 6.97 7.94 -8.88
N THR A 344 7.32 6.67 -8.76
CA THR A 344 7.83 5.87 -9.89
C THR A 344 6.74 5.60 -10.93
N THR A 345 5.51 5.31 -10.48
CA THR A 345 4.36 5.14 -11.38
C THR A 345 4.07 6.42 -12.16
N GLY A 346 4.03 7.56 -11.49
CA GLY A 346 3.80 8.85 -12.13
C GLY A 346 4.87 9.17 -13.17
N ARG A 347 6.15 8.92 -12.86
CA ARG A 347 7.25 9.09 -13.80
C ARG A 347 7.12 8.16 -15.01
N ALA A 348 6.85 6.87 -14.79
CA ALA A 348 6.70 5.90 -15.87
C ALA A 348 5.53 6.25 -16.82
N ILE A 349 4.39 6.67 -16.30
CA ILE A 349 3.24 7.14 -17.12
C ILE A 349 3.60 8.41 -17.88
N THR A 350 4.30 9.35 -17.24
CA THR A 350 4.75 10.58 -17.91
C THR A 350 5.73 10.26 -19.04
N ASP A 351 6.63 9.30 -18.85
CA ASP A 351 7.55 8.85 -19.90
C ASP A 351 6.81 8.26 -21.09
N LEU A 352 5.79 7.40 -20.85
CA LEU A 352 4.92 6.83 -21.90
C LEU A 352 4.20 7.93 -22.69
N ILE A 353 3.53 8.87 -22.02
CA ILE A 353 2.80 9.96 -22.67
C ILE A 353 3.73 10.84 -23.51
N ALA A 354 4.95 11.04 -23.04
CA ALA A 354 5.96 11.84 -23.74
C ALA A 354 6.74 11.05 -24.82
N GLY A 355 6.39 9.79 -25.10
CA GLY A 355 7.07 8.94 -26.08
C GLY A 355 8.50 8.55 -25.68
N ARG A 356 8.83 8.60 -24.37
CA ARG A 356 10.11 8.19 -23.83
C ARG A 356 10.07 6.75 -23.33
N VAL A 357 11.25 6.15 -23.20
CA VAL A 357 11.38 4.85 -22.53
C VAL A 357 11.05 5.01 -21.04
N PRO A 358 10.09 4.24 -20.51
CA PRO A 358 9.73 4.31 -19.10
C PRO A 358 10.92 4.00 -18.18
N CYS A 359 10.96 4.67 -17.02
CA CYS A 359 12.02 4.50 -16.02
C CYS A 359 12.06 3.11 -15.37
N VAL A 360 11.07 2.26 -15.63
CA VAL A 360 10.96 0.87 -15.16
C VAL A 360 10.31 0.01 -16.25
N GLN A 361 10.70 -1.27 -16.35
CA GLN A 361 10.04 -2.21 -17.26
C GLN A 361 8.57 -2.41 -16.85
N LEU A 362 7.64 -2.23 -17.80
CA LEU A 362 6.20 -2.25 -17.52
C LEU A 362 5.53 -3.59 -17.83
N ASP A 363 6.20 -4.53 -18.51
CA ASP A 363 5.62 -5.83 -18.87
C ASP A 363 5.00 -6.57 -17.66
N PRO A 364 5.64 -6.61 -16.45
CA PRO A 364 5.04 -7.25 -15.29
C PRO A 364 3.77 -6.57 -14.79
N PHE A 365 3.56 -5.30 -15.15
CA PHE A 365 2.44 -4.46 -14.70
C PHE A 365 1.36 -4.29 -15.75
N SER A 366 1.52 -4.87 -16.95
CA SER A 366 0.54 -4.79 -18.03
C SER A 366 -0.81 -5.39 -17.62
N ALA A 367 -1.92 -4.76 -18.04
CA ALA A 367 -3.26 -5.32 -17.89
C ALA A 367 -3.41 -6.66 -18.59
N ARG A 368 -2.74 -6.85 -19.74
CA ARG A 368 -2.77 -8.07 -20.56
C ARG A 368 -2.27 -9.34 -19.86
N ARG A 369 -1.59 -9.21 -18.70
CA ARG A 369 -1.15 -10.38 -17.92
C ARG A 369 -2.31 -11.19 -17.31
N PHE A 370 -3.53 -10.70 -17.45
CA PHE A 370 -4.77 -11.35 -16.99
C PHE A 370 -5.62 -11.94 -18.13
N ASP A 371 -5.20 -11.74 -19.36
CA ASP A 371 -5.83 -12.30 -20.57
C ASP A 371 -5.73 -13.83 -20.62
#